data_fd719468d0c12d050822bb4ed74a7e9f
#
_entry.id   fd719468d0c12d050822bb4ed74a7e9f
#
_cell.length_a   1.000
_cell.length_b   1.000
_cell.length_c   1.000
_cell.angle_alpha   90.00
_cell.angle_beta   90.00
_cell.angle_gamma   90.00
#
_symmetry.space_group_name_H-M   'P 1'
#
loop_
_entity.id
_entity.type
_entity.pdbx_description
1 polymer ?
#
loop_
_entity_poly.entity_id
_entity_poly.type
_entity_poly.pdbx_seq_one_letter_code
_entity_poly.pdbx_strand_id
1 'polypeptide(L)'
;MICHPAVDPSGSMRGRKDNIKLSLTRQCKLLKISLSSIYYIPVGVNAETLALMHEIDRVFTKYPFFGSRQIATYLPQSGFSAGRHRVRRLMNLMGLQAIYKGPNTSKKHPQHRIYPYLLRKLAITRPNQVWCSDITYIPVKSGFLYLVAIMDWATRKVLTWRLSNTLDASFCVEALEEAIARYGKPEIMNTDQGSQYASAGWITTLTKADIKISMDGRGRYLDNIFIERLRRSLKQEAVYLHEITDGFQAKRIIDNWIGFYNSERPHTALDKRTPDIAYLGNVETLKAA
;
A
#
# COMPACT_ATOMS: atom_id res chain seq x y z
N MET A 1 -41.49 -24.48 30.98
CA MET A 1 -40.65 -23.27 31.13
C MET A 1 -39.26 -23.59 30.67
N ILE A 2 -38.90 -23.16 29.47
CA ILE A 2 -37.55 -23.31 28.92
C ILE A 2 -36.76 -22.14 29.51
N CYS A 3 -35.80 -22.42 30.42
CA CYS A 3 -34.91 -21.39 30.97
C CYS A 3 -34.02 -20.87 29.85
N HIS A 4 -34.10 -19.58 29.55
CA HIS A 4 -33.10 -18.91 28.73
C HIS A 4 -31.72 -19.02 29.40
N PRO A 5 -30.66 -19.33 28.64
CA PRO A 5 -29.31 -19.34 29.19
C PRO A 5 -28.92 -17.91 29.63
N ALA A 6 -28.40 -17.79 30.85
CA ALA A 6 -27.82 -16.56 31.31
C ALA A 6 -26.56 -16.27 30.47
N VAL A 7 -26.52 -15.14 29.77
CA VAL A 7 -25.37 -14.66 29.03
C VAL A 7 -24.51 -13.87 30.02
N ASP A 8 -23.29 -14.33 30.25
CA ASP A 8 -22.25 -13.60 30.98
C ASP A 8 -21.83 -12.37 30.15
N PRO A 9 -21.37 -11.23 30.72
CA PRO A 9 -20.87 -10.08 29.97
C PRO A 9 -19.77 -10.40 28.94
N SER A 10 -19.11 -11.56 29.07
CA SER A 10 -18.15 -12.11 28.12
C SER A 10 -18.76 -12.80 26.88
N GLY A 11 -20.10 -12.84 26.75
CA GLY A 11 -20.79 -13.49 25.62
C GLY A 11 -20.77 -15.02 25.63
N SER A 12 -20.34 -15.66 26.73
CA SER A 12 -20.27 -17.12 26.84
C SER A 12 -21.57 -17.70 27.40
N MET A 13 -22.22 -18.63 26.67
CA MET A 13 -23.36 -19.40 27.17
C MET A 13 -22.87 -20.46 28.15
N ARG A 14 -23.20 -20.30 29.45
CA ARG A 14 -22.95 -21.34 30.48
C ARG A 14 -24.26 -22.06 30.82
N GLY A 15 -24.24 -23.40 30.76
CA GLY A 15 -25.33 -24.21 31.26
C GLY A 15 -25.42 -24.11 32.81
N ARG A 16 -26.65 -24.09 33.36
CA ARG A 16 -26.85 -24.10 34.83
C ARG A 16 -26.45 -25.48 35.40
N LYS A 17 -25.41 -25.49 36.27
CA LYS A 17 -24.95 -26.69 36.98
C LYS A 17 -25.94 -27.23 37.99
N ASP A 18 -26.89 -26.42 38.43
CA ASP A 18 -27.85 -26.61 39.54
C ASP A 18 -29.26 -26.94 39.05
N ASN A 19 -29.47 -27.28 37.80
CA ASN A 19 -30.79 -27.67 37.28
C ASN A 19 -31.11 -29.10 37.71
N ILE A 20 -32.09 -29.23 38.63
CA ILE A 20 -32.52 -30.50 39.23
C ILE A 20 -33.20 -31.44 38.22
N LYS A 21 -33.79 -30.91 37.15
CA LYS A 21 -34.57 -31.70 36.18
C LYS A 21 -33.78 -32.19 34.96
N LEU A 22 -32.66 -31.59 34.64
CA LEU A 22 -31.84 -31.90 33.44
C LEU A 22 -30.36 -31.95 33.77
N SER A 23 -29.74 -33.09 33.51
CA SER A 23 -28.27 -33.22 33.61
C SER A 23 -27.54 -32.27 32.64
N LEU A 24 -26.32 -31.82 33.00
CA LEU A 24 -25.49 -30.96 32.14
C LEU A 24 -25.31 -31.54 30.72
N THR A 25 -25.11 -32.85 30.62
CA THR A 25 -24.98 -33.55 29.33
C THR A 25 -26.25 -33.41 28.48
N ARG A 26 -27.44 -33.50 29.10
CA ARG A 26 -28.70 -33.35 28.38
C ARG A 26 -28.93 -31.88 27.96
N GLN A 27 -28.55 -30.91 28.81
CA GLN A 27 -28.60 -29.49 28.48
C GLN A 27 -27.69 -29.17 27.30
N CYS A 28 -26.46 -29.67 27.31
CA CYS A 28 -25.50 -29.51 26.21
C CYS A 28 -26.02 -30.05 24.88
N LYS A 29 -26.64 -31.24 24.93
CA LYS A 29 -27.21 -31.86 23.72
C LYS A 29 -28.38 -31.06 23.15
N LEU A 30 -29.23 -30.48 24.00
CA LEU A 30 -30.37 -29.62 23.59
C LEU A 30 -29.86 -28.28 23.01
N LEU A 31 -28.82 -27.72 23.59
CA LEU A 31 -28.22 -26.44 23.14
C LEU A 31 -27.21 -26.62 22.02
N LYS A 32 -26.92 -27.84 21.58
CA LYS A 32 -25.91 -28.18 20.56
C LYS A 32 -24.51 -27.60 20.87
N ILE A 33 -24.14 -27.57 22.14
CA ILE A 33 -22.81 -27.16 22.61
C ILE A 33 -22.01 -28.34 23.16
N SER A 34 -20.68 -28.25 23.11
CA SER A 34 -19.83 -29.28 23.71
C SER A 34 -19.85 -29.20 25.24
N LEU A 35 -19.85 -30.36 25.92
CA LEU A 35 -19.72 -30.40 27.39
C LEU A 35 -18.44 -29.73 27.86
N SER A 36 -17.35 -29.86 27.11
CA SER A 36 -16.06 -29.23 27.42
C SER A 36 -16.13 -27.67 27.40
N SER A 37 -17.05 -27.10 26.62
CA SER A 37 -17.23 -25.62 26.57
C SER A 37 -17.74 -25.05 27.89
N ILE A 38 -18.44 -25.86 28.72
CA ILE A 38 -18.95 -25.44 30.04
C ILE A 38 -17.81 -25.37 31.08
N TYR A 39 -16.80 -26.22 30.93
CA TYR A 39 -15.66 -26.29 31.84
C TYR A 39 -14.48 -25.49 31.35
N TYR A 40 -14.58 -24.91 30.15
CA TYR A 40 -13.49 -24.10 29.60
C TYR A 40 -13.35 -22.80 30.40
N ILE A 41 -12.21 -22.63 31.02
CA ILE A 41 -11.79 -21.39 31.65
C ILE A 41 -10.82 -20.70 30.67
N PRO A 42 -11.15 -19.52 30.13
CA PRO A 42 -10.26 -18.80 29.24
C PRO A 42 -8.90 -18.55 29.95
N VAL A 43 -7.83 -19.04 29.35
CA VAL A 43 -6.49 -18.71 29.81
C VAL A 43 -6.20 -17.27 29.41
N GLY A 44 -5.84 -16.43 30.36
CA GLY A 44 -5.50 -15.02 30.10
C GLY A 44 -4.29 -14.90 29.19
N VAL A 45 -4.11 -13.74 28.58
CA VAL A 45 -2.95 -13.43 27.74
C VAL A 45 -1.72 -13.30 28.64
N ASN A 46 -0.62 -14.01 28.31
CA ASN A 46 0.63 -13.89 29.08
C ASN A 46 1.29 -12.52 28.87
N ALA A 47 2.16 -12.10 29.81
CA ALA A 47 2.78 -10.78 29.83
C ALA A 47 3.56 -10.46 28.53
N GLU A 48 4.28 -11.44 27.97
CA GLU A 48 5.02 -11.27 26.71
C GLU A 48 4.08 -11.00 25.52
N THR A 49 2.98 -11.75 25.42
CA THR A 49 1.99 -11.53 24.37
C THR A 49 1.27 -10.20 24.54
N LEU A 50 1.01 -9.78 25.80
CA LEU A 50 0.41 -8.48 26.09
C LEU A 50 1.34 -7.34 25.65
N ALA A 51 2.63 -7.42 25.97
CA ALA A 51 3.62 -6.44 25.52
C ALA A 51 3.68 -6.36 23.97
N LEU A 52 3.63 -7.51 23.30
CA LEU A 52 3.57 -7.55 21.84
C LEU A 52 2.26 -6.94 21.29
N MET A 53 1.12 -7.15 21.95
CA MET A 53 -0.16 -6.52 21.57
C MET A 53 -0.11 -5.01 21.71
N HIS A 54 0.46 -4.49 22.81
CA HIS A 54 0.66 -3.04 22.99
C HIS A 54 1.55 -2.44 21.88
N GLU A 55 2.62 -3.13 21.49
CA GLU A 55 3.49 -2.66 20.42
C GLU A 55 2.78 -2.70 19.05
N ILE A 56 2.01 -3.76 18.75
CA ILE A 56 1.18 -3.84 17.54
C ILE A 56 0.17 -2.68 17.51
N ASP A 57 -0.49 -2.38 18.64
CA ASP A 57 -1.45 -1.28 18.75
C ASP A 57 -0.77 0.09 18.53
N ARG A 58 0.39 0.31 19.15
CA ARG A 58 1.20 1.52 18.95
C ARG A 58 1.58 1.74 17.49
N VAL A 59 2.07 0.69 16.83
CA VAL A 59 2.43 0.74 15.40
C VAL A 59 1.21 0.96 14.53
N PHE A 60 0.09 0.30 14.83
CA PHE A 60 -1.16 0.44 14.09
C PHE A 60 -1.78 1.84 14.28
N THR A 61 -1.73 2.41 15.48
CA THR A 61 -2.19 3.78 15.74
C THR A 61 -1.38 4.80 14.93
N LYS A 62 -0.07 4.59 14.82
CA LYS A 62 0.81 5.45 14.00
C LYS A 62 0.58 5.23 12.48
N TYR A 63 0.32 3.99 12.07
CA TYR A 63 0.18 3.58 10.66
C TYR A 63 -1.06 2.70 10.45
N PRO A 64 -2.29 3.24 10.48
CA PRO A 64 -3.53 2.46 10.45
C PRO A 64 -3.78 1.71 9.13
N PHE A 65 -2.96 1.94 8.12
CA PHE A 65 -2.93 1.24 6.85
C PHE A 65 -1.98 0.02 6.83
N PHE A 66 -1.21 -0.22 7.91
CA PHE A 66 -0.35 -1.39 8.01
C PHE A 66 -1.16 -2.65 8.26
N GLY A 67 -1.11 -3.59 7.32
CA GLY A 67 -1.61 -4.95 7.52
C GLY A 67 -0.61 -5.83 8.27
N SER A 68 -1.03 -7.04 8.64
CA SER A 68 -0.23 -7.97 9.42
C SER A 68 1.16 -8.30 8.84
N ARG A 69 1.36 -8.18 7.53
CA ARG A 69 2.68 -8.35 6.89
C ARG A 69 3.61 -7.19 7.21
N GLN A 70 3.12 -5.96 7.06
CA GLN A 70 3.90 -4.74 7.29
C GLN A 70 4.24 -4.58 8.77
N ILE A 71 3.27 -4.82 9.66
CA ILE A 71 3.51 -4.81 11.11
C ILE A 71 4.56 -5.84 11.49
N ALA A 72 4.45 -7.10 11.03
CA ALA A 72 5.45 -8.14 11.32
C ALA A 72 6.85 -7.78 10.82
N THR A 73 6.95 -7.02 9.72
CA THR A 73 8.22 -6.53 9.18
C THR A 73 8.77 -5.33 9.96
N TYR A 74 7.88 -4.52 10.55
CA TYR A 74 8.25 -3.31 11.30
C TYR A 74 8.68 -3.60 12.75
N LEU A 75 8.06 -4.60 13.40
CA LEU A 75 8.30 -4.95 14.81
C LEU A 75 9.78 -5.12 15.21
N PRO A 76 10.69 -5.68 14.38
CA PRO A 76 12.11 -5.77 14.74
C PRO A 76 12.78 -4.43 15.02
N GLN A 77 12.31 -3.31 14.44
CA GLN A 77 12.83 -1.96 14.71
C GLN A 77 12.55 -1.52 16.15
N SER A 78 11.55 -2.12 16.81
CA SER A 78 11.17 -1.86 18.21
C SER A 78 11.64 -2.98 19.15
N GLY A 79 12.53 -3.87 18.70
CA GLY A 79 13.05 -4.97 19.52
C GLY A 79 12.10 -6.17 19.68
N PHE A 80 10.95 -6.20 18.96
CA PHE A 80 10.02 -7.32 19.00
C PHE A 80 10.18 -8.20 17.75
N SER A 81 9.99 -9.51 17.91
CA SER A 81 9.97 -10.46 16.80
C SER A 81 8.69 -11.29 16.83
N ALA A 82 7.90 -11.20 15.76
CA ALA A 82 6.69 -11.99 15.61
C ALA A 82 6.39 -12.28 14.15
N GLY A 83 6.12 -13.55 13.83
CA GLY A 83 5.73 -13.97 12.49
C GLY A 83 4.35 -13.42 12.11
N ARG A 84 4.12 -13.23 10.79
CA ARG A 84 2.87 -12.71 10.21
C ARG A 84 1.59 -13.35 10.78
N HIS A 85 1.60 -14.68 10.98
CA HIS A 85 0.40 -15.39 11.46
C HIS A 85 0.09 -15.03 12.92
N ARG A 86 1.13 -14.89 13.78
CA ARG A 86 0.96 -14.43 15.18
C ARG A 86 0.41 -13.00 15.20
N VAL A 87 0.99 -12.09 14.42
CA VAL A 87 0.53 -10.70 14.30
C VAL A 87 -0.92 -10.64 13.81
N ARG A 88 -1.28 -11.37 12.75
CA ARG A 88 -2.65 -11.40 12.23
C ARG A 88 -3.66 -11.88 13.27
N ARG A 89 -3.32 -12.93 14.04
CA ARG A 89 -4.17 -13.43 15.11
C ARG A 89 -4.38 -12.39 16.20
N LEU A 90 -3.31 -11.69 16.61
CA LEU A 90 -3.39 -10.66 17.64
C LEU A 90 -4.15 -9.42 17.16
N MET A 91 -3.95 -8.98 15.92
CA MET A 91 -4.74 -7.91 15.30
C MET A 91 -6.23 -8.25 15.31
N ASN A 92 -6.59 -9.48 14.89
CA ASN A 92 -7.98 -9.92 14.92
C ASN A 92 -8.56 -9.95 16.35
N LEU A 93 -7.78 -10.36 17.34
CA LEU A 93 -8.20 -10.38 18.75
C LEU A 93 -8.45 -8.95 19.27
N MET A 94 -7.66 -7.98 18.84
CA MET A 94 -7.81 -6.54 19.17
C MET A 94 -8.84 -5.82 18.29
N GLY A 95 -9.43 -6.49 17.27
CA GLY A 95 -10.35 -5.85 16.33
C GLY A 95 -9.68 -4.90 15.33
N LEU A 96 -8.34 -4.97 15.17
CA LEU A 96 -7.58 -4.10 14.30
C LEU A 96 -7.64 -4.58 12.84
N GLN A 97 -8.08 -3.71 11.94
CA GLN A 97 -8.12 -3.95 10.50
C GLN A 97 -7.49 -2.78 9.76
N ALA A 98 -6.55 -3.08 8.85
CA ALA A 98 -5.97 -2.05 7.99
C ALA A 98 -7.04 -1.37 7.13
N ILE A 99 -6.94 -0.05 7.00
CA ILE A 99 -7.91 0.76 6.23
C ILE A 99 -7.77 0.44 4.75
N TYR A 100 -8.87 0.05 4.09
CA TYR A 100 -8.91 -0.39 2.69
C TYR A 100 -10.06 0.24 1.91
N LYS A 101 -9.80 0.65 0.66
CA LYS A 101 -10.86 1.08 -0.27
C LYS A 101 -10.79 0.29 -1.59
N GLY A 102 -11.95 -0.05 -2.17
CA GLY A 102 -12.08 -0.83 -3.40
C GLY A 102 -11.69 -0.07 -4.69
N PRO A 103 -11.51 -0.76 -5.83
CA PRO A 103 -10.99 -0.19 -7.08
C PRO A 103 -12.04 0.62 -7.87
N ASN A 104 -11.58 1.60 -8.66
CA ASN A 104 -12.38 2.39 -9.59
C ASN A 104 -11.76 2.43 -11.00
N THR A 105 -12.57 2.51 -12.09
CA THR A 105 -12.12 2.33 -13.48
C THR A 105 -12.65 3.42 -14.44
N SER A 106 -11.80 3.97 -15.34
CA SER A 106 -12.11 5.04 -16.32
C SER A 106 -11.88 4.64 -17.79
N LYS A 107 -12.59 5.25 -18.77
CA LYS A 107 -12.55 4.97 -20.23
C LYS A 107 -11.56 5.87 -21.01
N LYS A 108 -10.96 5.40 -22.11
CA LYS A 108 -9.88 6.02 -22.90
C LYS A 108 -10.33 6.67 -24.23
N HIS A 109 -9.50 7.59 -24.80
CA HIS A 109 -9.74 8.36 -26.03
C HIS A 109 -9.10 7.72 -27.30
N PRO A 110 -9.73 7.76 -28.51
CA PRO A 110 -9.33 6.93 -29.66
C PRO A 110 -8.17 7.44 -30.56
N GLN A 111 -7.70 8.69 -30.46
CA GLN A 111 -6.87 9.34 -31.50
C GLN A 111 -5.37 9.52 -31.17
N HIS A 112 -4.80 8.86 -30.17
CA HIS A 112 -3.40 9.07 -29.79
C HIS A 112 -2.44 8.07 -30.42
N ARG A 113 -1.21 8.55 -30.76
CA ARG A 113 -0.10 7.71 -31.22
C ARG A 113 0.29 6.70 -30.15
N ILE A 114 0.20 5.43 -30.44
CA ILE A 114 0.49 4.33 -29.53
C ILE A 114 1.89 3.82 -29.80
N TYR A 115 2.71 3.73 -28.75
CA TYR A 115 4.04 3.13 -28.81
C TYR A 115 3.96 1.66 -28.36
N PRO A 116 4.89 0.80 -28.84
CA PRO A 116 4.89 -0.61 -28.46
C PRO A 116 5.29 -0.78 -26.97
N TYR A 117 4.75 -1.82 -26.34
CA TYR A 117 5.15 -2.22 -24.99
C TYR A 117 6.49 -2.97 -25.04
N LEU A 118 7.53 -2.37 -24.44
CA LEU A 118 8.92 -2.86 -24.54
C LEU A 118 9.33 -3.75 -23.35
N LEU A 119 8.54 -3.84 -22.28
CA LEU A 119 8.96 -4.51 -21.05
C LEU A 119 8.65 -6.02 -21.04
N ARG A 120 8.02 -6.56 -22.08
CA ARG A 120 7.69 -7.99 -22.13
C ARG A 120 8.95 -8.84 -22.13
N LYS A 121 9.11 -9.70 -21.11
CA LYS A 121 10.28 -10.58 -20.93
C LYS A 121 11.60 -9.83 -20.68
N LEU A 122 11.56 -8.52 -20.43
CA LEU A 122 12.74 -7.76 -20.06
C LEU A 122 13.08 -8.01 -18.60
N ALA A 123 14.29 -8.50 -18.32
CA ALA A 123 14.81 -8.55 -16.97
C ALA A 123 15.21 -7.15 -16.55
N ILE A 124 14.52 -6.58 -15.54
CA ILE A 124 14.78 -5.24 -15.00
C ILE A 124 15.51 -5.44 -13.69
N THR A 125 16.82 -5.20 -13.68
CA THR A 125 17.72 -5.61 -12.58
C THR A 125 18.46 -4.45 -11.94
N ARG A 126 18.47 -3.25 -12.53
CA ARG A 126 19.26 -2.11 -12.07
C ARG A 126 18.45 -0.80 -12.08
N PRO A 127 18.83 0.16 -11.21
CA PRO A 127 18.27 1.52 -11.27
C PRO A 127 18.43 2.16 -12.65
N ASN A 128 17.51 3.04 -12.98
CA ASN A 128 17.50 3.80 -14.24
C ASN A 128 17.44 2.96 -15.52
N GLN A 129 17.14 1.65 -15.42
CA GLN A 129 16.87 0.84 -16.60
C GLN A 129 15.48 1.14 -17.16
N VAL A 130 14.49 1.21 -16.30
CA VAL A 130 13.11 1.55 -16.66
C VAL A 130 12.54 2.50 -15.61
N TRP A 131 11.99 3.61 -16.06
CA TRP A 131 11.12 4.44 -15.26
C TRP A 131 9.67 4.26 -15.68
N CYS A 132 8.75 4.45 -14.75
CA CYS A 132 7.32 4.47 -15.03
C CYS A 132 6.66 5.72 -14.47
N SER A 133 5.60 6.16 -15.13
CA SER A 133 4.79 7.31 -14.70
C SER A 133 3.31 7.03 -14.85
N ASP A 134 2.52 7.63 -13.97
CA ASP A 134 1.06 7.64 -14.01
C ASP A 134 0.51 8.91 -13.39
N ILE A 135 -0.71 9.29 -13.81
CA ILE A 135 -1.44 10.44 -13.26
C ILE A 135 -2.59 9.94 -12.43
N THR A 136 -2.77 10.52 -11.25
CA THR A 136 -3.91 10.20 -10.40
C THR A 136 -4.61 11.44 -9.87
N TYR A 137 -5.91 11.30 -9.58
CA TYR A 137 -6.74 12.35 -8.98
C TYR A 137 -6.58 12.33 -7.47
N ILE A 138 -6.37 13.50 -6.89
CA ILE A 138 -6.33 13.75 -5.45
C ILE A 138 -7.59 14.57 -5.11
N PRO A 139 -8.56 14.01 -4.38
CA PRO A 139 -9.76 14.75 -3.98
C PRO A 139 -9.37 15.84 -2.98
N VAL A 140 -9.94 17.01 -3.17
CA VAL A 140 -9.91 18.14 -2.24
C VAL A 140 -11.34 18.63 -2.02
N LYS A 141 -11.57 19.44 -0.98
CA LYS A 141 -12.92 19.89 -0.59
C LYS A 141 -13.75 20.46 -1.75
N SER A 142 -13.12 21.16 -2.69
CA SER A 142 -13.79 21.85 -3.81
C SER A 142 -13.45 21.26 -5.18
N GLY A 143 -13.11 19.97 -5.27
CA GLY A 143 -12.82 19.33 -6.56
C GLY A 143 -11.67 18.34 -6.51
N PHE A 144 -10.75 18.41 -7.48
CA PHE A 144 -9.62 17.51 -7.59
C PHE A 144 -8.35 18.24 -7.99
N LEU A 145 -7.23 17.73 -7.53
CA LEU A 145 -5.91 18.00 -8.09
C LEU A 145 -5.42 16.77 -8.85
N TYR A 146 -4.51 17.00 -9.79
CA TYR A 146 -3.84 15.95 -10.54
C TYR A 146 -2.43 15.76 -10.00
N LEU A 147 -2.07 14.54 -9.70
CA LEU A 147 -0.74 14.17 -9.26
C LEU A 147 -0.09 13.30 -10.33
N VAL A 148 1.03 13.74 -10.89
CA VAL A 148 1.96 12.90 -11.63
C VAL A 148 3.08 12.43 -10.71
N ALA A 149 3.49 11.17 -10.83
CA ALA A 149 4.66 10.63 -10.17
C ALA A 149 5.52 9.85 -11.18
N ILE A 150 6.84 9.96 -11.04
CA ILE A 150 7.82 9.19 -11.80
C ILE A 150 8.56 8.29 -10.81
N MET A 151 8.60 7.00 -11.10
CA MET A 151 9.17 5.99 -10.24
C MET A 151 10.17 5.12 -11.01
N ASP A 152 11.29 4.80 -10.38
CA ASP A 152 12.21 3.78 -10.85
C ASP A 152 11.60 2.37 -10.68
N TRP A 153 11.57 1.62 -11.76
CA TRP A 153 10.91 0.31 -11.79
C TRP A 153 11.62 -0.74 -10.93
N ALA A 154 12.96 -0.75 -10.94
CA ALA A 154 13.74 -1.74 -10.21
C ALA A 154 13.66 -1.55 -8.70
N THR A 155 13.83 -0.32 -8.24
CA THR A 155 13.97 0.03 -6.83
C THR A 155 12.70 0.53 -6.17
N ARG A 156 11.64 0.79 -6.96
CA ARG A 156 10.37 1.38 -6.49
C ARG A 156 10.51 2.81 -5.95
N LYS A 157 11.67 3.44 -6.09
CA LYS A 157 11.90 4.80 -5.63
C LYS A 157 11.05 5.79 -6.43
N VAL A 158 10.31 6.64 -5.74
CA VAL A 158 9.68 7.80 -6.35
C VAL A 158 10.76 8.86 -6.56
N LEU A 159 11.06 9.15 -7.82
CA LEU A 159 12.12 10.06 -8.23
C LEU A 159 11.64 11.51 -8.15
N THR A 160 10.49 11.77 -8.76
CA THR A 160 9.84 13.09 -8.77
C THR A 160 8.33 12.95 -8.75
N TRP A 161 7.66 14.01 -8.35
CA TRP A 161 6.22 14.13 -8.40
C TRP A 161 5.81 15.60 -8.49
N ARG A 162 4.64 15.87 -9.08
CA ARG A 162 4.08 17.22 -9.16
C ARG A 162 2.57 17.20 -9.02
N LEU A 163 2.03 18.25 -8.41
CA LEU A 163 0.60 18.52 -8.36
C LEU A 163 0.23 19.63 -9.36
N SER A 164 -0.93 19.48 -10.01
CA SER A 164 -1.52 20.49 -10.87
C SER A 164 -3.02 20.58 -10.61
N ASN A 165 -3.60 21.76 -10.83
CA ASN A 165 -5.03 21.98 -10.87
C ASN A 165 -5.62 21.83 -12.29
N THR A 166 -4.75 21.67 -13.30
CA THR A 166 -5.11 21.40 -14.70
C THR A 166 -4.56 20.07 -15.15
N LEU A 167 -5.26 19.40 -16.07
CA LEU A 167 -4.84 18.13 -16.66
C LEU A 167 -4.15 18.36 -18.01
N ASP A 168 -3.30 19.37 -18.13
CA ASP A 168 -2.45 19.57 -19.29
C ASP A 168 -1.17 18.68 -19.22
N ALA A 169 -0.33 18.69 -20.26
CA ALA A 169 0.85 17.86 -20.30
C ALA A 169 2.08 18.53 -19.65
N SER A 170 2.03 19.83 -19.35
CA SER A 170 3.21 20.61 -18.93
C SER A 170 3.77 20.11 -17.61
N PHE A 171 2.91 19.86 -16.61
CA PHE A 171 3.37 19.40 -15.30
C PHE A 171 4.00 17.99 -15.34
N CYS A 172 3.61 17.15 -16.33
CA CYS A 172 4.24 15.86 -16.57
C CYS A 172 5.65 16.03 -17.16
N VAL A 173 5.78 16.94 -18.14
CA VAL A 173 7.06 17.27 -18.78
C VAL A 173 8.04 17.84 -17.74
N GLU A 174 7.60 18.79 -16.92
CA GLU A 174 8.41 19.36 -15.86
C GLU A 174 8.87 18.33 -14.83
N ALA A 175 8.00 17.37 -14.45
CA ALA A 175 8.37 16.29 -13.57
C ALA A 175 9.43 15.37 -14.20
N LEU A 176 9.32 15.10 -15.51
CA LEU A 176 10.30 14.30 -16.26
C LEU A 176 11.66 15.02 -16.36
N GLU A 177 11.67 16.29 -16.71
CA GLU A 177 12.89 17.08 -16.80
C GLU A 177 13.61 17.18 -15.46
N GLU A 178 12.86 17.39 -14.38
CA GLU A 178 13.41 17.37 -13.02
C GLU A 178 13.99 16.00 -12.65
N ALA A 179 13.30 14.91 -13.00
CA ALA A 179 13.80 13.55 -12.75
C ALA A 179 15.11 13.29 -13.51
N ILE A 180 15.18 13.67 -14.80
CA ILE A 180 16.37 13.52 -15.62
C ILE A 180 17.55 14.36 -15.06
N ALA A 181 17.27 15.58 -14.64
CA ALA A 181 18.31 16.47 -14.09
C ALA A 181 18.90 15.93 -12.77
N ARG A 182 18.09 15.30 -11.92
CA ARG A 182 18.54 14.82 -10.60
C ARG A 182 19.13 13.40 -10.62
N TYR A 183 18.61 12.53 -11.44
CA TYR A 183 18.90 11.07 -11.38
C TYR A 183 19.54 10.53 -12.66
N GLY A 184 19.76 11.37 -13.68
CA GLY A 184 20.16 10.93 -15.00
C GLY A 184 18.96 10.42 -15.83
N LYS A 185 19.22 9.90 -17.02
CA LYS A 185 18.17 9.41 -17.92
C LYS A 185 17.95 7.89 -17.76
N PRO A 186 16.69 7.39 -17.87
CA PRO A 186 16.44 5.97 -17.99
C PRO A 186 16.70 5.48 -19.42
N GLU A 187 16.79 4.17 -19.62
CA GLU A 187 16.79 3.58 -20.97
C GLU A 187 15.39 3.56 -21.58
N ILE A 188 14.39 3.27 -20.76
CA ILE A 188 12.99 3.14 -21.17
C ILE A 188 12.10 3.94 -20.21
N MET A 189 11.16 4.70 -20.78
CA MET A 189 10.07 5.33 -20.03
C MET A 189 8.77 4.61 -20.36
N ASN A 190 8.12 4.00 -19.36
CA ASN A 190 6.86 3.30 -19.49
C ASN A 190 5.70 4.12 -18.92
N THR A 191 4.63 4.28 -19.70
CA THR A 191 3.44 5.03 -19.31
C THR A 191 2.17 4.32 -19.79
N ASP A 192 1.03 4.77 -19.34
CA ASP A 192 -0.23 4.41 -19.96
C ASP A 192 -0.43 5.16 -21.31
N GLN A 193 -1.58 4.93 -21.96
CA GLN A 193 -1.95 5.60 -23.21
C GLN A 193 -2.73 6.91 -22.96
N GLY A 194 -2.46 7.60 -21.86
CA GLY A 194 -3.08 8.90 -21.54
C GLY A 194 -2.71 10.01 -22.52
N SER A 195 -3.60 10.98 -22.70
CA SER A 195 -3.40 12.10 -23.64
C SER A 195 -2.16 12.93 -23.30
N GLN A 196 -1.81 13.05 -22.02
CA GLN A 196 -0.65 13.78 -21.53
C GLN A 196 0.65 13.12 -22.00
N TYR A 197 0.72 11.78 -21.96
CA TYR A 197 1.88 11.00 -22.39
C TYR A 197 1.97 10.83 -23.91
N ALA A 198 0.87 11.06 -24.62
CA ALA A 198 0.85 11.14 -26.10
C ALA A 198 1.08 12.55 -26.63
N SER A 199 1.29 13.55 -25.76
CA SER A 199 1.51 14.95 -26.16
C SER A 199 2.85 15.14 -26.86
N ALA A 200 2.90 16.13 -27.75
CA ALA A 200 4.13 16.49 -28.47
C ALA A 200 5.27 16.88 -27.52
N GLY A 201 4.97 17.61 -26.44
CA GLY A 201 5.95 18.00 -25.42
C GLY A 201 6.61 16.81 -24.75
N TRP A 202 5.81 15.85 -24.23
CA TRP A 202 6.31 14.65 -23.58
C TRP A 202 7.18 13.81 -24.51
N ILE A 203 6.69 13.52 -25.72
CA ILE A 203 7.43 12.72 -26.71
C ILE A 203 8.71 13.41 -27.14
N THR A 204 8.69 14.74 -27.37
CA THR A 204 9.87 15.49 -27.75
C THR A 204 10.94 15.48 -26.65
N THR A 205 10.55 15.63 -25.37
CA THR A 205 11.51 15.56 -24.24
C THR A 205 12.17 14.19 -24.18
N LEU A 206 11.41 13.09 -24.28
CA LEU A 206 11.94 11.73 -24.29
C LEU A 206 12.89 11.48 -25.49
N THR A 207 12.47 11.91 -26.68
CA THR A 207 13.25 11.72 -27.91
C THR A 207 14.56 12.52 -27.88
N LYS A 208 14.52 13.78 -27.41
CA LYS A 208 15.73 14.59 -27.25
C LYS A 208 16.71 14.00 -26.25
N ALA A 209 16.23 13.35 -25.22
CA ALA A 209 17.04 12.66 -24.22
C ALA A 209 17.50 11.26 -24.67
N ASP A 210 17.10 10.80 -25.86
CA ASP A 210 17.35 9.45 -26.36
C ASP A 210 16.83 8.36 -25.40
N ILE A 211 15.59 8.53 -24.92
CA ILE A 211 14.89 7.60 -24.04
C ILE A 211 13.86 6.84 -24.87
N LYS A 212 13.86 5.50 -24.78
CA LYS A 212 12.89 4.66 -25.47
C LYS A 212 11.50 4.78 -24.83
N ILE A 213 10.47 4.95 -25.65
CA ILE A 213 9.08 5.11 -25.20
C ILE A 213 8.40 3.74 -25.22
N SER A 214 7.82 3.36 -24.09
CA SER A 214 7.00 2.18 -23.91
C SER A 214 5.61 2.59 -23.43
N MET A 215 4.56 1.99 -23.99
CA MET A 215 3.19 2.23 -23.53
C MET A 215 2.48 0.90 -23.24
N ASP A 216 1.69 0.91 -22.17
CA ASP A 216 0.93 -0.27 -21.76
C ASP A 216 -0.05 -0.74 -22.82
N GLY A 217 -0.21 -2.04 -22.93
CA GLY A 217 -1.19 -2.63 -23.83
C GLY A 217 -2.63 -2.36 -23.36
N ARG A 218 -3.56 -2.22 -24.31
CA ARG A 218 -4.97 -1.98 -24.02
C ARG A 218 -5.56 -3.09 -23.14
N GLY A 219 -6.07 -2.73 -21.96
CA GLY A 219 -6.65 -3.70 -21.01
C GLY A 219 -5.64 -4.49 -20.18
N ARG A 220 -4.35 -4.18 -20.25
CA ARG A 220 -3.27 -4.86 -19.52
C ARG A 220 -2.81 -4.04 -18.32
N TYR A 221 -3.61 -4.05 -17.27
CA TYR A 221 -3.27 -3.38 -16.00
C TYR A 221 -1.97 -3.89 -15.33
N LEU A 222 -1.49 -5.09 -15.73
CA LEU A 222 -0.23 -5.63 -15.22
C LEU A 222 1.00 -4.93 -15.80
N ASP A 223 0.84 -4.25 -16.92
CA ASP A 223 1.95 -3.62 -17.67
C ASP A 223 2.50 -2.37 -16.94
N ASN A 224 1.77 -1.81 -15.92
CA ASN A 224 2.22 -0.69 -15.08
C ASN A 224 1.91 -0.91 -13.58
N ILE A 225 1.93 -2.15 -13.15
CA ILE A 225 1.48 -2.60 -11.82
C ILE A 225 2.15 -1.85 -10.65
N PHE A 226 3.40 -1.40 -10.80
CA PHE A 226 4.14 -0.82 -9.69
C PHE A 226 3.73 0.61 -9.40
N ILE A 227 3.55 1.44 -10.42
CA ILE A 227 3.06 2.81 -10.24
C ILE A 227 1.58 2.81 -9.83
N GLU A 228 0.79 1.84 -10.31
CA GLU A 228 -0.58 1.65 -9.85
C GLU A 228 -0.65 1.28 -8.36
N ARG A 229 0.27 0.43 -7.89
CA ARG A 229 0.41 0.10 -6.47
C ARG A 229 0.83 1.30 -5.64
N LEU A 230 1.80 2.10 -6.12
CA LEU A 230 2.20 3.34 -5.49
C LEU A 230 0.99 4.26 -5.30
N ARG A 231 0.26 4.52 -6.38
CA ARG A 231 -0.95 5.36 -6.40
C ARG A 231 -2.00 4.87 -5.40
N ARG A 232 -2.24 3.55 -5.34
CA ARG A 232 -3.16 2.94 -4.38
C ARG A 232 -2.69 3.14 -2.95
N SER A 233 -1.42 2.87 -2.67
CA SER A 233 -0.83 3.05 -1.35
C SER A 233 -0.93 4.51 -0.90
N LEU A 234 -0.54 5.47 -1.74
CA LEU A 234 -0.67 6.91 -1.43
C LEU A 234 -2.10 7.29 -1.05
N LYS A 235 -3.08 6.85 -1.83
CA LYS A 235 -4.48 7.17 -1.55
C LYS A 235 -4.97 6.58 -0.23
N GLN A 236 -4.63 5.34 0.04
CA GLN A 236 -5.08 4.63 1.24
C GLN A 236 -4.31 5.04 2.50
N GLU A 237 -3.03 5.32 2.35
CA GLU A 237 -2.11 5.55 3.46
C GLU A 237 -1.98 7.03 3.83
N ALA A 238 -2.39 7.95 2.93
CA ALA A 238 -2.33 9.38 3.17
C ALA A 238 -3.62 10.12 2.77
N VAL A 239 -4.03 10.06 1.49
CA VAL A 239 -5.09 10.93 0.98
C VAL A 239 -6.44 10.70 1.67
N TYR A 240 -6.83 9.44 1.86
CA TYR A 240 -8.14 9.10 2.46
C TYR A 240 -8.16 9.19 4.00
N LEU A 241 -7.00 9.41 4.62
CA LEU A 241 -6.90 9.61 6.06
C LEU A 241 -7.04 11.07 6.48
N HIS A 242 -7.08 11.99 5.50
CA HIS A 242 -7.13 13.43 5.76
C HIS A 242 -8.28 14.07 4.98
N GLU A 243 -8.94 15.03 5.59
CA GLU A 243 -9.84 15.94 4.90
C GLU A 243 -8.99 17.06 4.26
N ILE A 244 -8.65 16.88 2.98
CA ILE A 244 -7.79 17.82 2.26
C ILE A 244 -8.61 19.01 1.80
N THR A 245 -8.34 20.20 2.32
CA THR A 245 -9.08 21.42 2.03
C THR A 245 -8.56 22.13 0.79
N ASP A 246 -7.25 22.13 0.57
CA ASP A 246 -6.59 22.91 -0.48
C ASP A 246 -5.31 22.24 -1.03
N GLY A 247 -4.72 22.86 -2.05
CA GLY A 247 -3.51 22.35 -2.70
C GLY A 247 -2.24 22.40 -1.85
N PHE A 248 -2.13 23.34 -0.92
CA PHE A 248 -0.97 23.45 -0.03
C PHE A 248 -0.98 22.32 0.99
N GLN A 249 -2.15 22.02 1.54
CA GLN A 249 -2.32 20.88 2.43
C GLN A 249 -2.08 19.56 1.69
N ALA A 250 -2.63 19.41 0.46
CA ALA A 250 -2.37 18.25 -0.39
C ALA A 250 -0.89 18.05 -0.63
N LYS A 251 -0.16 19.12 -1.00
CA LYS A 251 1.29 19.07 -1.24
C LYS A 251 2.04 18.59 -0.02
N ARG A 252 1.77 19.16 1.17
CA ARG A 252 2.43 18.77 2.42
C ARG A 252 2.18 17.31 2.81
N ILE A 253 0.94 16.84 2.69
CA ILE A 253 0.57 15.45 3.00
C ILE A 253 1.30 14.48 2.05
N ILE A 254 1.31 14.78 0.75
CA ILE A 254 1.94 13.95 -0.26
C ILE A 254 3.47 13.96 -0.09
N ASP A 255 4.07 15.12 0.18
CA ASP A 255 5.51 15.25 0.40
C ASP A 255 5.98 14.42 1.59
N ASN A 256 5.30 14.53 2.72
CA ASN A 256 5.57 13.74 3.91
C ASN A 256 5.43 12.23 3.64
N TRP A 257 4.37 11.84 2.91
CA TRP A 257 4.16 10.42 2.61
C TRP A 257 5.19 9.87 1.64
N ILE A 258 5.57 10.62 0.61
CA ILE A 258 6.60 10.18 -0.36
C ILE A 258 7.98 10.11 0.33
N GLY A 259 8.29 11.04 1.22
CA GLY A 259 9.46 10.95 2.08
C GLY A 259 9.48 9.65 2.88
N PHE A 260 8.41 9.38 3.63
CA PHE A 260 8.23 8.12 4.36
C PHE A 260 8.31 6.88 3.44
N TYR A 261 7.65 6.91 2.27
CA TYR A 261 7.65 5.82 1.31
C TYR A 261 9.06 5.46 0.83
N ASN A 262 9.86 6.46 0.50
CA ASN A 262 11.22 6.28 -0.01
C ASN A 262 12.22 5.88 1.07
N SER A 263 12.17 6.51 2.25
CA SER A 263 13.23 6.41 3.27
C SER A 263 12.93 5.46 4.41
N GLU A 264 11.65 5.23 4.75
CA GLU A 264 11.28 4.46 5.94
C GLU A 264 10.45 3.20 5.63
N ARG A 265 9.64 3.22 4.56
CA ARG A 265 8.70 2.14 4.26
C ARG A 265 9.40 0.89 3.71
N PRO A 266 9.42 -0.25 4.45
CA PRO A 266 10.05 -1.47 3.96
C PRO A 266 9.20 -2.13 2.86
N HIS A 267 9.86 -2.65 1.83
CA HIS A 267 9.23 -3.33 0.70
C HIS A 267 9.61 -4.81 0.64
N THR A 268 8.63 -5.70 0.66
CA THR A 268 8.88 -7.15 0.56
C THR A 268 9.61 -7.53 -0.73
N ALA A 269 9.29 -6.85 -1.85
CA ALA A 269 9.94 -7.08 -3.14
C ALA A 269 11.38 -6.55 -3.22
N LEU A 270 11.85 -5.84 -2.22
CA LEU A 270 13.21 -5.29 -2.10
C LEU A 270 13.94 -5.92 -0.91
N ASP A 271 13.62 -7.15 -0.54
CA ASP A 271 14.18 -7.85 0.62
C ASP A 271 14.05 -7.03 1.91
N LYS A 272 12.88 -6.41 2.10
CA LYS A 272 12.54 -5.54 3.23
C LYS A 272 13.34 -4.24 3.31
N ARG A 273 14.14 -3.91 2.29
CA ARG A 273 14.83 -2.62 2.20
C ARG A 273 13.85 -1.53 1.80
N THR A 274 14.21 -0.28 2.10
CA THR A 274 13.50 0.90 1.59
C THR A 274 13.90 1.17 0.14
N PRO A 275 13.07 1.89 -0.64
CA PRO A 275 13.42 2.30 -1.99
C PRO A 275 14.73 3.08 -2.09
N ASP A 276 15.03 3.96 -1.12
CA ASP A 276 16.28 4.72 -1.08
C ASP A 276 17.50 3.81 -0.93
N ILE A 277 17.47 2.88 0.02
CA ILE A 277 18.56 1.91 0.22
C ILE A 277 18.75 1.04 -1.04
N ALA A 278 17.64 0.59 -1.65
CA ALA A 278 17.72 -0.21 -2.86
C ALA A 278 18.28 0.57 -4.06
N TYR A 279 17.98 1.86 -4.16
CA TYR A 279 18.48 2.72 -5.24
C TYR A 279 19.97 3.05 -5.04
N LEU A 280 20.37 3.50 -3.86
CA LEU A 280 21.75 3.92 -3.54
C LEU A 280 22.72 2.73 -3.53
N GLY A 281 22.35 1.61 -2.89
CA GLY A 281 23.21 0.43 -2.82
C GLY A 281 23.55 -0.16 -4.20
N ASN A 282 22.66 -0.02 -5.18
CA ASN A 282 22.95 -0.43 -6.56
C ASN A 282 23.79 0.61 -7.33
N VAL A 283 23.68 1.91 -7.00
CA VAL A 283 24.47 2.98 -7.64
C VAL A 283 25.94 2.91 -7.19
N GLU A 284 26.21 2.58 -5.94
CA GLU A 284 27.57 2.39 -5.43
C GLU A 284 28.26 1.19 -6.09
N THR A 285 27.53 0.09 -6.28
CA THR A 285 28.05 -1.10 -6.97
C THR A 285 28.39 -0.82 -8.44
N LEU A 286 27.60 0.01 -9.13
CA LEU A 286 27.83 0.38 -10.52
C LEU A 286 28.99 1.39 -10.70
N LYS A 287 29.33 2.19 -9.67
CA LYS A 287 30.50 3.09 -9.70
C LYS A 287 31.81 2.39 -9.32
N ALA A 288 31.72 1.23 -8.67
CA ALA A 288 32.87 0.43 -8.26
C ALA A 288 33.27 -0.64 -9.30
N ALA A 289 32.46 -0.85 -10.36
CA ALA A 289 32.71 -1.74 -11.49
C ALA A 289 33.12 -0.95 -12.74
#